data_e05d49f9af42892c909bbe74044e2dd0
#
_entry.id   e05d49f9af42892c909bbe74044e2dd0
#
_cell.length_a   1.000
_cell.length_b   1.000
_cell.length_c   1.000
_cell.angle_alpha   90.00
_cell.angle_beta   90.00
_cell.angle_gamma   90.00
#
_symmetry.space_group_name_H-M   'P 1'
#
loop_
_entity.id
_entity.type
_entity.pdbx_description
1 polymer ?
#
loop_
_entity_poly.entity_id
_entity_poly.type
_entity_poly.pdbx_seq_one_letter_code
_entity_poly.pdbx_strand_id
1 'polypeptide(L)' 'MINIEMARDYFYRSKRCLREASASLEDGDYAGAIRRIQEALEMAVKSLLRALAIEYPRTHDVSDVLIENVDKLLMT' A
#
# COMPACT_ATOMS: atom_id res chain seq x y z
N MET A 1 -11.83 9.89 12.04
CA MET A 1 -12.89 9.44 11.12
C MET A 1 -12.29 8.45 10.11
N ILE A 2 -12.93 7.31 9.92
CA ILE A 2 -12.52 6.31 8.94
C ILE A 2 -12.92 6.80 7.54
N ASN A 3 -11.99 6.80 6.61
CA ASN A 3 -12.26 7.17 5.22
C ASN A 3 -12.29 5.91 4.34
N ILE A 4 -13.45 5.28 4.29
CA ILE A 4 -13.64 4.02 3.57
C ILE A 4 -13.47 4.19 2.06
N GLU A 5 -13.95 5.31 1.50
CA GLU A 5 -13.83 5.54 0.06
C GLU A 5 -12.37 5.68 -0.36
N MET A 6 -11.59 6.44 0.41
CA MET A 6 -10.17 6.62 0.13
C MET A 6 -9.41 5.31 0.33
N ALA A 7 -9.73 4.56 1.38
CA ALA A 7 -9.12 3.25 1.63
C ALA A 7 -9.39 2.30 0.45
N ARG A 8 -10.62 2.27 -0.02
CA ARG A 8 -11.01 1.43 -1.16
C ARG A 8 -10.28 1.84 -2.44
N ASP A 9 -10.13 3.13 -2.67
CA ASP A 9 -9.42 3.64 -3.84
C ASP A 9 -7.95 3.18 -3.84
N TYR A 10 -7.26 3.31 -2.72
CA TYR A 10 -5.89 2.83 -2.57
C TYR A 10 -5.81 1.31 -2.78
N PHE A 11 -6.77 0.59 -2.26
CA PHE A 11 -6.83 -0.86 -2.43
C PHE A 11 -6.94 -1.25 -3.92
N TYR A 12 -7.80 -0.60 -4.67
CA TYR A 12 -7.93 -0.87 -6.10
C TYR A 12 -6.68 -0.50 -6.89
N ARG A 13 -6.02 0.59 -6.50
CA ARG A 13 -4.74 0.97 -7.11
C ARG A 13 -3.68 -0.09 -6.84
N SER A 14 -3.63 -0.62 -5.63
CA SER A 14 -2.73 -1.71 -5.26
C SER A 14 -2.94 -2.93 -6.16
N LYS A 15 -4.19 -3.34 -6.35
CA LYS A 15 -4.51 -4.47 -7.22
C LYS A 15 -4.07 -4.23 -8.66
N ARG A 16 -4.25 -3.02 -9.16
CA ARG A 16 -3.82 -2.66 -10.51
C ARG A 16 -2.31 -2.75 -10.64
N CYS A 17 -1.57 -2.24 -9.66
CA CYS A 17 -0.11 -2.35 -9.67
C CYS A 17 0.36 -3.80 -9.68
N LEU A 18 -0.33 -4.70 -8.98
CA LEU A 18 0.00 -6.12 -8.99
C LEU A 18 -0.23 -6.75 -10.37
N ARG A 19 -1.30 -6.37 -11.05
CA ARG A 19 -1.55 -6.84 -12.42
C ARG A 19 -0.47 -6.36 -13.37
N GLU A 20 -0.04 -5.11 -13.23
CA GLU A 20 1.04 -4.55 -14.05
C GLU A 20 2.37 -5.25 -13.76
N ALA A 21 2.62 -5.58 -12.48
CA ALA A 21 3.80 -6.34 -12.11
C ALA A 21 3.83 -7.72 -12.77
N SER A 22 2.68 -8.40 -12.77
CA SER A 22 2.56 -9.71 -13.41
C SER A 22 2.86 -9.62 -14.91
N ALA A 23 2.33 -8.61 -15.59
CA ALA A 23 2.59 -8.39 -17.01
C ALA A 23 4.08 -8.10 -17.25
N SER A 24 4.71 -7.30 -16.40
CA SER A 24 6.14 -7.03 -16.51
C SER A 24 6.98 -8.29 -16.36
N LEU A 25 6.61 -9.17 -15.41
CA LEU A 25 7.29 -10.45 -15.24
C LEU A 25 7.19 -11.33 -16.49
N GLU A 26 6.02 -11.40 -17.08
CA GLU A 26 5.81 -12.19 -18.30
C GLU A 26 6.65 -11.68 -19.45
N ASP A 27 6.87 -10.36 -19.50
CA ASP A 27 7.70 -9.73 -20.53
C ASP A 27 9.20 -9.79 -20.23
N GLY A 28 9.57 -10.35 -19.07
CA GLY A 28 10.98 -10.41 -18.65
C GLY A 28 11.51 -9.10 -18.10
N ASP A 29 10.66 -8.11 -17.85
CA ASP A 29 11.04 -6.83 -17.27
C ASP A 29 11.01 -6.93 -15.74
N TYR A 30 12.09 -7.50 -15.18
CA TYR A 30 12.16 -7.74 -13.75
C TYR A 30 12.26 -6.45 -12.94
N ALA A 31 12.99 -5.46 -13.43
CA ALA A 31 13.11 -4.17 -12.75
C ALA A 31 11.76 -3.46 -12.70
N GLY A 32 11.00 -3.49 -13.80
CA GLY A 32 9.66 -2.94 -13.85
C GLY A 32 8.71 -3.66 -12.90
N ALA A 33 8.81 -4.99 -12.85
CA ALA A 33 7.98 -5.79 -11.95
C ALA A 33 8.24 -5.42 -10.48
N ILE A 34 9.51 -5.29 -10.09
CA ILE A 34 9.87 -4.93 -8.73
C ILE A 34 9.30 -3.55 -8.38
N ARG A 35 9.41 -2.58 -9.29
CA ARG A 35 8.86 -1.25 -9.07
C ARG A 35 7.36 -1.29 -8.85
N ARG A 36 6.64 -2.06 -9.66
CA ARG A 36 5.18 -2.19 -9.53
C ARG A 36 4.78 -2.88 -8.24
N ILE A 37 5.56 -3.86 -7.79
CA ILE A 37 5.32 -4.52 -6.50
C ILE A 37 5.51 -3.53 -5.35
N GLN A 38 6.55 -2.71 -5.41
CA GLN A 38 6.78 -1.68 -4.40
C GLN A 38 5.62 -0.68 -4.34
N GLU A 39 5.13 -0.23 -5.50
CA GLU A 39 3.98 0.65 -5.56
C GLU A 39 2.73 -0.02 -5.00
N ALA A 40 2.52 -1.29 -5.32
CA ALA A 40 1.37 -2.04 -4.81
C ALA A 40 1.40 -2.12 -3.29
N LEU A 41 2.57 -2.42 -2.73
CA LEU A 41 2.72 -2.50 -1.28
C LEU A 41 2.44 -1.15 -0.62
N GLU A 42 2.98 -0.08 -1.19
CA GLU A 42 2.75 1.27 -0.67
C GLU A 42 1.26 1.63 -0.68
N MET A 43 0.58 1.33 -1.77
CA MET A 43 -0.86 1.61 -1.87
C MET A 43 -1.68 0.76 -0.90
N ALA A 44 -1.28 -0.50 -0.71
CA ALA A 44 -1.95 -1.40 0.23
C ALA A 44 -1.80 -0.90 1.67
N VAL A 45 -0.59 -0.45 2.03
CA VAL A 45 -0.33 0.09 3.37
C VAL A 45 -1.14 1.38 3.59
N LYS A 46 -1.18 2.26 2.59
CA LYS A 46 -1.99 3.49 2.68
C LYS A 46 -3.47 3.17 2.84
N SER A 47 -3.96 2.16 2.11
CA SER A 47 -5.34 1.70 2.25
C SER A 47 -5.64 1.29 3.70
N LEU A 48 -4.75 0.48 4.27
CA LEU A 48 -4.90 0.00 5.64
C LEU A 48 -4.88 1.15 6.64
N LEU A 49 -3.95 2.08 6.51
CA LEU A 49 -3.86 3.23 7.39
C LEU A 49 -5.12 4.10 7.33
N ARG A 50 -5.68 4.30 6.14
CA ARG A 50 -6.93 5.05 6.00
C ARG A 50 -8.11 4.32 6.62
N ALA A 51 -8.17 3.00 6.44
CA ALA A 51 -9.23 2.19 7.03
C ALA A 51 -9.18 2.22 8.56
N LEU A 52 -7.97 2.30 9.14
CA LEU A 52 -7.78 2.37 10.57
C LEU A 52 -7.80 3.81 11.11
N ALA A 53 -8.00 4.80 10.25
CA ALA A 53 -8.01 6.21 10.60
C ALA A 53 -6.69 6.68 11.24
N ILE A 54 -5.56 6.12 10.78
CA ILE A 54 -4.24 6.49 11.26
C ILE A 54 -3.68 7.58 10.35
N GLU A 55 -3.28 8.71 10.93
CA GLU A 55 -2.62 9.77 10.21
C GLU A 55 -1.12 9.54 10.19
N TYR A 56 -0.47 9.95 9.11
CA TYR A 56 0.97 9.83 8.99
C TYR A 56 1.55 11.11 8.34
N PRO A 57 2.75 11.55 8.80
CA PRO A 57 3.40 12.71 8.22
C PRO A 57 3.87 12.44 6.79
N ARG A 58 3.81 13.47 5.95
CA ARG A 58 4.25 13.35 4.55
C ARG A 58 5.76 13.12 4.41
N THR A 59 6.51 13.53 5.43
CA THR A 59 7.97 13.41 5.43
C THR A 59 8.45 12.03 5.87
N HIS A 60 7.56 11.18 6.38
CA HIS A 60 7.90 9.85 6.85
C HIS A 60 7.53 8.80 5.82
N ASP A 61 8.34 7.74 5.78
CA ASP A 61 7.99 6.56 5.01
C ASP A 61 6.74 5.92 5.61
N VAL A 62 5.83 5.47 4.74
CA VAL A 62 4.60 4.80 5.16
C VAL A 62 4.92 3.54 5.97
N SER A 63 6.00 2.84 5.62
CA SER A 63 6.43 1.65 6.35
C SER A 63 6.79 1.95 7.79
N ASP A 64 7.44 3.09 8.07
CA ASP A 64 7.81 3.50 9.42
C ASP A 64 6.55 3.75 10.26
N VAL A 65 5.56 4.43 9.67
CA VAL A 65 4.30 4.69 10.36
C VAL A 65 3.59 3.37 10.68
N LEU A 66 3.61 2.42 9.75
CA LEU A 66 3.01 1.11 9.97
C LEU A 66 3.69 0.37 11.11
N ILE A 67 5.02 0.39 11.15
CA ILE A 67 5.79 -0.25 12.22
C ILE A 67 5.46 0.37 13.57
N GLU A 68 5.37 1.69 13.66
CA GLU A 68 5.02 2.40 14.89
C GLU A 68 3.62 2.05 15.39
N ASN A 69 2.73 1.66 14.48
CA ASN A 69 1.34 1.35 14.82
C ASN A 69 1.02 -0.14 14.75
N VAL A 70 2.04 -1.00 14.65
CA VAL A 70 1.83 -2.43 14.51
C VAL A 70 1.05 -3.03 15.68
N ASP A 71 1.26 -2.52 16.89
CA ASP A 71 0.54 -2.98 18.07
C ASP A 71 -0.96 -2.74 17.92
N LYS A 72 -1.35 -1.59 17.37
CA LYS A 72 -2.75 -1.29 17.10
C LYS A 72 -3.35 -2.25 16.09
N LEU A 73 -2.57 -2.61 15.07
CA LEU A 73 -2.99 -3.55 14.04
C LEU A 73 -3.19 -4.95 14.62
N LEU A 74 -2.30 -5.37 15.50
CA LEU A 74 -2.36 -6.69 16.10
C LEU A 74 -3.47 -6.81 17.15
N MET A 75 -3.87 -5.69 17.74
CA MET A 75 -4.91 -5.66 18.79
C MET A 75 -6.32 -5.48 18.25
N THR A 76 -6.49 -5.29 16.95
CA THR A 76 -7.81 -5.07 16.35
C THR A 76 -8.59 -6.35 16.09
#